data_f204ce0dc0e5b5fc1f3aa736c81d6c9f
#
_entry.id   f204ce0dc0e5b5fc1f3aa736c81d6c9f
#
_cell.length_a   1.000
_cell.length_b   1.000
_cell.length_c   1.000
_cell.angle_alpha   90.00
_cell.angle_beta   90.00
_cell.angle_gamma   90.00
#
_symmetry.space_group_name_H-M   'P 1'
#
loop_
_entity.id
_entity.type
_entity.pdbx_description
1 polymer ?
#
loop_
_entity_poly.entity_id
_entity_poly.type
_entity_poly.pdbx_seq_one_letter_code
_entity_poly.pdbx_strand_id
1 'polypeptide(L)'
;NYDKSIEPSTSKIQTTNGLKHIVPLDKIKSGGPPKDGIPSIDDPIFANSFDAKFVSDDDLVIGLNINGEQKAYPLFILVWHEIVNDEVGGIPVAVTYCPLCFTNQVFDRTVDGKITEFGTSGKLYNSNLVMYDRNTDSQWSQALGMAITGQMTNQTLKRIPFDVARWSDWKSLYPNTLVLTTNTGFSRAYGSDPYGDYYIDSRVIFPVENKDDRLFSKEKILGFDNGIYKAYKLSDVEKNKIINDDVGN
;
A
#
# COMPACT_ATOMS: atom_id res chain seq x y z
N ASN A 1 19.64 -15.83 10.37
CA ASN A 1 20.06 -16.26 9.02
C ASN A 1 18.91 -15.92 8.07
N TYR A 2 19.08 -14.86 7.30
CA TYR A 2 18.18 -14.49 6.20
C TYR A 2 18.34 -15.54 5.09
N ASP A 3 17.25 -16.17 4.72
CA ASP A 3 17.27 -17.11 3.60
C ASP A 3 17.25 -16.32 2.29
N LYS A 4 18.40 -16.24 1.62
CA LYS A 4 18.56 -15.57 0.32
C LYS A 4 17.70 -16.15 -0.82
N SER A 5 17.02 -17.29 -0.59
CA SER A 5 16.08 -17.85 -1.55
C SER A 5 14.80 -17.03 -1.70
N ILE A 6 14.62 -16.00 -0.85
CA ILE A 6 13.43 -15.15 -0.76
C ILE A 6 13.59 -13.81 -1.48
N GLU A 7 14.80 -13.44 -1.92
CA GLU A 7 14.89 -12.31 -2.83
C GLU A 7 13.92 -12.59 -3.98
N PRO A 8 13.07 -11.60 -4.38
CA PRO A 8 12.50 -11.64 -5.70
C PRO A 8 13.75 -11.72 -6.58
N SER A 9 14.14 -12.95 -6.87
CA SER A 9 15.31 -13.17 -7.68
C SER A 9 15.15 -12.20 -8.84
N THR A 10 16.24 -11.67 -9.35
CA THR A 10 16.38 -11.29 -10.75
C THR A 10 15.99 -12.52 -11.59
N SER A 11 14.90 -13.13 -11.21
CA SER A 11 14.37 -14.41 -11.55
C SER A 11 13.92 -14.29 -12.97
N LYS A 12 14.46 -15.15 -13.74
CA LYS A 12 14.11 -15.38 -15.13
C LYS A 12 12.61 -15.31 -15.26
N ILE A 13 12.11 -14.38 -16.06
CA ILE A 13 10.71 -14.36 -16.46
C ILE A 13 10.38 -15.76 -16.99
N GLN A 14 9.38 -16.39 -16.38
CA GLN A 14 8.83 -17.66 -16.80
C GLN A 14 7.60 -17.43 -17.66
N THR A 15 7.21 -18.41 -18.45
CA THR A 15 5.97 -18.37 -19.22
C THR A 15 5.23 -19.68 -19.04
N THR A 16 4.01 -19.62 -18.52
CA THR A 16 3.13 -20.77 -18.33
C THR A 16 1.82 -20.52 -19.06
N ASN A 17 1.48 -21.38 -20.02
CA ASN A 17 0.27 -21.22 -20.85
C ASN A 17 0.14 -19.83 -21.50
N GLY A 18 1.26 -19.25 -21.96
CA GLY A 18 1.31 -17.93 -22.58
C GLY A 18 1.36 -16.75 -21.60
N LEU A 19 1.17 -16.95 -20.30
CA LEU A 19 1.26 -15.92 -19.28
C LEU A 19 2.69 -15.78 -18.76
N LYS A 20 3.30 -14.61 -18.90
CA LYS A 20 4.58 -14.27 -18.28
C LYS A 20 4.40 -14.09 -16.77
N HIS A 21 5.37 -14.56 -15.97
CA HIS A 21 5.35 -14.39 -14.51
C HIS A 21 6.77 -14.49 -13.92
N ILE A 22 6.96 -13.93 -12.73
CA ILE A 22 8.21 -14.03 -11.94
C ILE A 22 7.99 -14.72 -10.59
N VAL A 23 6.75 -15.00 -10.23
CA VAL A 23 6.37 -15.73 -9.01
C VAL A 23 5.59 -16.98 -9.38
N PRO A 24 5.59 -18.05 -8.55
CA PRO A 24 4.76 -19.21 -8.80
C PRO A 24 3.28 -18.83 -8.84
N LEU A 25 2.58 -19.19 -9.93
CA LEU A 25 1.17 -18.78 -10.14
C LEU A 25 0.23 -19.36 -9.09
N ASP A 26 0.54 -20.54 -8.56
CA ASP A 26 -0.22 -21.19 -7.49
C ASP A 26 -0.11 -20.49 -6.14
N LYS A 27 0.85 -19.55 -5.98
CA LYS A 27 1.02 -18.71 -4.79
C LYS A 27 0.17 -17.43 -4.82
N ILE A 28 -0.35 -17.07 -5.99
CA ILE A 28 -1.32 -15.99 -6.12
C ILE A 28 -2.70 -16.54 -5.76
N LYS A 29 -3.26 -16.08 -4.63
CA LYS A 29 -4.49 -16.60 -4.05
C LYS A 29 -5.67 -15.64 -4.27
N SER A 30 -6.88 -16.19 -4.38
CA SER A 30 -8.08 -15.36 -4.33
C SER A 30 -8.26 -14.78 -2.93
N GLY A 31 -8.54 -13.47 -2.85
CA GLY A 31 -8.86 -12.76 -1.61
C GLY A 31 -10.35 -12.82 -1.25
N GLY A 32 -11.19 -13.41 -2.12
CA GLY A 32 -12.63 -13.50 -1.97
C GLY A 32 -13.37 -12.55 -2.93
N PRO A 33 -13.22 -11.22 -2.85
CA PRO A 33 -13.81 -10.31 -3.82
C PRO A 33 -13.32 -10.58 -5.25
N PRO A 34 -14.16 -10.37 -6.28
CA PRO A 34 -13.72 -10.39 -7.67
C PRO A 34 -12.83 -9.17 -7.99
N LYS A 35 -12.30 -9.12 -9.19
CA LYS A 35 -11.62 -7.94 -9.73
C LYS A 35 -12.54 -6.71 -9.60
N ASP A 36 -12.01 -5.61 -9.06
CA ASP A 36 -12.72 -4.38 -8.69
C ASP A 36 -13.89 -4.57 -7.70
N GLY A 37 -13.98 -5.72 -7.03
CA GLY A 37 -14.95 -5.94 -5.94
C GLY A 37 -14.69 -5.04 -4.73
N ILE A 38 -13.44 -4.61 -4.55
CA ILE A 38 -13.05 -3.47 -3.73
C ILE A 38 -12.69 -2.36 -4.73
N PRO A 39 -13.58 -1.38 -4.97
CA PRO A 39 -13.36 -0.40 -6.03
C PRO A 39 -12.28 0.61 -5.66
N SER A 40 -11.32 0.84 -6.54
CA SER A 40 -10.39 1.97 -6.40
C SER A 40 -11.11 3.31 -6.51
N ILE A 41 -10.52 4.36 -5.93
CA ILE A 41 -10.99 5.73 -6.10
C ILE A 41 -10.17 6.34 -7.25
N ASP A 42 -10.86 6.67 -8.36
CA ASP A 42 -10.20 7.17 -9.57
C ASP A 42 -10.44 8.67 -9.78
N ASP A 43 -11.53 9.21 -9.20
CA ASP A 43 -11.87 10.62 -9.17
C ASP A 43 -11.96 11.12 -7.71
N PRO A 44 -10.83 11.25 -6.99
CA PRO A 44 -10.83 11.59 -5.59
C PRO A 44 -11.31 13.02 -5.34
N ILE A 45 -12.22 13.19 -4.37
CA ILE A 45 -12.74 14.49 -3.96
C ILE A 45 -12.13 14.86 -2.63
N PHE A 46 -11.59 16.07 -2.55
CA PHE A 46 -10.90 16.59 -1.37
C PHE A 46 -11.66 17.73 -0.70
N ALA A 47 -11.46 17.86 0.60
CA ALA A 47 -11.88 19.02 1.41
C ALA A 47 -10.64 19.72 1.97
N ASN A 48 -10.78 20.98 2.34
CA ASN A 48 -9.78 21.68 3.12
C ASN A 48 -9.69 21.10 4.55
N SER A 49 -8.54 21.16 5.16
CA SER A 49 -8.30 20.70 6.53
C SER A 49 -9.27 21.28 7.56
N PHE A 50 -9.73 22.53 7.37
CA PHE A 50 -10.68 23.22 8.27
C PHE A 50 -12.10 22.63 8.19
N ASP A 51 -12.48 22.08 7.03
CA ASP A 51 -13.79 21.49 6.77
C ASP A 51 -13.83 19.99 7.06
N ALA A 52 -12.68 19.39 7.34
CA ALA A 52 -12.49 17.94 7.51
C ALA A 52 -12.92 17.43 8.89
N LYS A 53 -14.11 17.81 9.36
CA LYS A 53 -14.67 17.38 10.66
C LYS A 53 -15.02 15.88 10.73
N PHE A 54 -14.98 15.21 9.59
CA PHE A 54 -15.23 13.78 9.46
C PHE A 54 -13.97 12.93 9.75
N VAL A 55 -12.79 13.56 9.92
CA VAL A 55 -11.54 12.92 10.30
C VAL A 55 -11.25 13.25 11.76
N SER A 56 -11.10 12.23 12.59
CA SER A 56 -10.72 12.39 13.99
C SER A 56 -9.23 12.65 14.14
N ASP A 57 -8.84 13.37 15.19
CA ASP A 57 -7.44 13.73 15.43
C ASP A 57 -6.50 12.51 15.51
N ASP A 58 -7.00 11.38 16.00
CA ASP A 58 -6.25 10.11 16.11
C ASP A 58 -6.29 9.23 14.87
N ASP A 59 -7.10 9.57 13.86
CA ASP A 59 -7.15 8.80 12.62
C ASP A 59 -5.82 8.84 11.89
N LEU A 60 -5.39 7.69 11.41
CA LEU A 60 -4.17 7.59 10.60
C LEU A 60 -4.46 8.02 9.16
N VAL A 61 -3.52 8.78 8.62
CA VAL A 61 -3.54 9.21 7.21
C VAL A 61 -2.23 8.85 6.53
N ILE A 62 -2.28 8.55 5.23
CA ILE A 62 -1.12 8.65 4.35
C ILE A 62 -1.03 10.10 3.92
N GLY A 63 0.08 10.76 4.24
CA GLY A 63 0.34 12.15 3.89
C GLY A 63 1.34 12.28 2.75
N LEU A 64 1.04 13.12 1.77
CA LEU A 64 1.93 13.45 0.66
C LEU A 64 2.22 14.95 0.65
N ASN A 65 3.49 15.30 0.48
CA ASN A 65 3.92 16.66 0.18
C ASN A 65 4.82 16.62 -1.06
N ILE A 66 4.27 16.99 -2.19
CA ILE A 66 4.96 16.92 -3.48
C ILE A 66 4.88 18.29 -4.13
N ASN A 67 6.03 18.87 -4.47
CA ASN A 67 6.13 20.16 -5.14
C ASN A 67 5.32 21.29 -4.47
N GLY A 68 5.15 21.23 -3.15
CA GLY A 68 4.40 22.23 -2.37
C GLY A 68 2.89 21.98 -2.26
N GLU A 69 2.36 20.93 -2.90
CA GLU A 69 1.00 20.46 -2.69
C GLU A 69 0.97 19.38 -1.61
N GLN A 70 0.09 19.55 -0.60
CA GLN A 70 -0.09 18.61 0.48
C GLN A 70 -1.47 17.97 0.41
N LYS A 71 -1.51 16.63 0.44
CA LYS A 71 -2.74 15.83 0.49
C LYS A 71 -2.65 14.74 1.55
N ALA A 72 -3.77 14.47 2.19
CA ALA A 72 -3.93 13.40 3.18
C ALA A 72 -5.00 12.40 2.75
N TYR A 73 -4.73 11.12 2.95
CA TYR A 73 -5.61 10.01 2.59
C TYR A 73 -5.90 9.19 3.85
N PRO A 74 -7.08 9.36 4.48
CA PRO A 74 -7.42 8.65 5.72
C PRO A 74 -7.51 7.14 5.52
N LEU A 75 -6.86 6.36 6.40
CA LEU A 75 -6.85 4.90 6.30
C LEU A 75 -8.25 4.30 6.48
N PHE A 76 -9.15 4.95 7.23
CA PHE A 76 -10.53 4.47 7.39
C PHE A 76 -11.36 4.58 6.09
N ILE A 77 -10.90 5.39 5.12
CA ILE A 77 -11.44 5.40 3.74
C ILE A 77 -10.73 4.33 2.92
N LEU A 78 -9.38 4.29 2.99
CA LEU A 78 -8.58 3.35 2.20
C LEU A 78 -8.85 1.89 2.52
N VAL A 79 -9.29 1.56 3.73
CA VAL A 79 -9.67 0.18 4.10
C VAL A 79 -10.81 -0.38 3.25
N TRP A 80 -11.62 0.49 2.63
CA TRP A 80 -12.74 0.14 1.76
C TRP A 80 -12.41 0.19 0.27
N HIS A 81 -11.25 0.75 -0.10
CA HIS A 81 -10.89 1.06 -1.48
C HIS A 81 -9.51 0.56 -1.89
N GLU A 82 -8.60 0.43 -0.93
CA GLU A 82 -7.22 -0.05 -1.07
C GLU A 82 -6.33 0.79 -2.01
N ILE A 83 -6.90 1.45 -3.03
CA ILE A 83 -6.15 2.21 -4.05
C ILE A 83 -6.86 3.53 -4.33
N VAL A 84 -6.08 4.62 -4.39
CA VAL A 84 -6.50 5.92 -4.93
C VAL A 84 -5.58 6.29 -6.08
N ASN A 85 -6.14 6.50 -7.26
CA ASN A 85 -5.44 7.07 -8.42
C ASN A 85 -5.61 8.59 -8.39
N ASP A 86 -4.53 9.34 -8.17
CA ASP A 86 -4.58 10.80 -8.02
C ASP A 86 -3.41 11.47 -8.76
N GLU A 87 -3.35 12.78 -8.66
CA GLU A 87 -2.22 13.62 -9.02
C GLU A 87 -1.92 14.56 -7.86
N VAL A 88 -0.65 14.66 -7.45
CA VAL A 88 -0.18 15.56 -6.40
C VAL A 88 1.03 16.32 -6.88
N GLY A 89 0.97 17.64 -6.83
CA GLY A 89 2.07 18.50 -7.29
C GLY A 89 2.49 18.25 -8.75
N GLY A 90 1.54 17.87 -9.59
CA GLY A 90 1.78 17.53 -11.00
C GLY A 90 2.37 16.13 -11.23
N ILE A 91 2.44 15.30 -10.21
CA ILE A 91 2.92 13.91 -10.30
C ILE A 91 1.72 12.96 -10.19
N PRO A 92 1.47 12.12 -11.21
CA PRO A 92 0.46 11.07 -11.12
C PRO A 92 0.86 10.03 -10.07
N VAL A 93 0.02 9.81 -9.05
CA VAL A 93 0.31 8.91 -7.94
C VAL A 93 -0.76 7.83 -7.77
N ALA A 94 -0.33 6.63 -7.40
CA ALA A 94 -1.20 5.60 -6.85
C ALA A 94 -0.91 5.49 -5.35
N VAL A 95 -1.85 5.94 -4.52
CA VAL A 95 -1.79 5.78 -3.06
C VAL A 95 -2.44 4.47 -2.71
N THR A 96 -1.70 3.58 -2.04
CA THR A 96 -2.16 2.21 -1.82
C THR A 96 -2.06 1.77 -0.37
N TYR A 97 -3.05 1.02 0.08
CA TYR A 97 -3.11 0.45 1.42
C TYR A 97 -3.62 -0.99 1.38
N CYS A 98 -2.89 -1.91 2.00
CA CYS A 98 -3.33 -3.29 2.20
C CYS A 98 -3.69 -3.50 3.67
N PRO A 99 -4.97 -3.59 4.05
CA PRO A 99 -5.39 -3.75 5.44
C PRO A 99 -4.88 -5.04 6.09
N LEU A 100 -4.81 -6.13 5.32
CA LEU A 100 -4.40 -7.45 5.83
C LEU A 100 -2.98 -7.47 6.40
N CYS A 101 -2.08 -6.62 5.91
CA CYS A 101 -0.69 -6.56 6.33
C CYS A 101 -0.23 -5.15 6.73
N PHE A 102 -1.16 -4.20 6.82
CA PHE A 102 -0.89 -2.79 7.14
C PHE A 102 0.15 -2.14 6.21
N THR A 103 0.33 -2.67 5.00
CA THR A 103 1.32 -2.14 4.06
C THR A 103 0.79 -0.92 3.36
N ASN A 104 1.49 0.20 3.53
CA ASN A 104 1.24 1.46 2.86
C ASN A 104 2.33 1.67 1.79
N GLN A 105 1.95 2.04 0.59
CA GLN A 105 2.89 2.37 -0.50
C GLN A 105 2.29 3.46 -1.38
N VAL A 106 3.15 4.34 -1.86
CA VAL A 106 2.77 5.32 -2.87
C VAL A 106 3.71 5.18 -4.07
N PHE A 107 3.14 5.13 -5.26
CA PHE A 107 3.87 4.96 -6.49
C PHE A 107 3.59 6.08 -7.47
N ASP A 108 4.62 6.47 -8.24
CA ASP A 108 4.40 7.15 -9.50
C ASP A 108 3.70 6.17 -10.44
N ARG A 109 2.49 6.52 -10.91
CA ARG A 109 1.69 5.65 -11.78
C ARG A 109 1.96 5.84 -13.26
N THR A 110 3.10 6.50 -13.58
CA THR A 110 3.60 6.55 -14.95
C THR A 110 4.38 5.26 -15.24
N VAL A 111 3.80 4.38 -16.04
CA VAL A 111 4.38 3.10 -16.42
C VAL A 111 4.71 3.14 -17.90
N ASP A 112 5.97 2.87 -18.25
CA ASP A 112 6.46 2.87 -19.63
C ASP A 112 6.09 4.15 -20.40
N GLY A 113 6.21 5.31 -19.72
CA GLY A 113 5.88 6.63 -20.25
C GLY A 113 4.40 6.95 -20.38
N LYS A 114 3.52 6.10 -19.86
CA LYS A 114 2.05 6.30 -19.88
C LYS A 114 1.49 6.39 -18.47
N ILE A 115 0.63 7.35 -18.23
CA ILE A 115 -0.15 7.41 -17.00
C ILE A 115 -1.13 6.23 -17.00
N THR A 116 -1.08 5.46 -15.92
CA THR A 116 -1.83 4.22 -15.75
C THR A 116 -2.69 4.30 -14.50
N GLU A 117 -3.89 3.76 -14.55
CA GLU A 117 -4.73 3.55 -13.37
C GLU A 117 -4.55 2.13 -12.86
N PHE A 118 -4.52 2.02 -11.53
CA PHE A 118 -4.48 0.73 -10.84
C PHE A 118 -5.82 0.43 -10.19
N GLY A 119 -6.21 -0.84 -10.24
CA GLY A 119 -7.37 -1.37 -9.57
C GLY A 119 -7.02 -2.58 -8.70
N THR A 120 -7.98 -3.04 -7.89
CA THR A 120 -7.82 -4.24 -7.08
C THR A 120 -8.09 -5.49 -7.92
N SER A 121 -7.18 -6.44 -7.90
CA SER A 121 -7.37 -7.69 -8.68
C SER A 121 -8.27 -8.72 -7.98
N GLY A 122 -8.60 -8.50 -6.70
CA GLY A 122 -9.25 -9.49 -5.85
C GLY A 122 -8.32 -10.63 -5.44
N LYS A 123 -7.02 -10.50 -5.69
CA LYS A 123 -6.01 -11.52 -5.39
C LYS A 123 -4.97 -11.01 -4.40
N LEU A 124 -4.28 -11.97 -3.79
CA LEU A 124 -3.21 -11.75 -2.82
C LEU A 124 -1.98 -12.59 -3.19
N TYR A 125 -0.82 -12.05 -2.88
CA TYR A 125 0.46 -12.76 -2.90
C TYR A 125 1.17 -12.53 -1.56
N ASN A 126 1.51 -13.61 -0.84
CA ASN A 126 2.04 -13.53 0.54
C ASN A 126 1.19 -12.64 1.47
N SER A 127 -0.14 -12.82 1.44
CA SER A 127 -1.10 -12.04 2.23
C SER A 127 -1.09 -10.53 1.96
N ASN A 128 -0.51 -10.09 0.86
CA ASN A 128 -0.47 -8.70 0.43
C ASN A 128 -1.26 -8.50 -0.86
N LEU A 129 -1.82 -7.30 -1.02
CA LEU A 129 -2.60 -6.86 -2.17
C LEU A 129 -1.85 -7.10 -3.50
N VAL A 130 -2.52 -7.75 -4.42
CA VAL A 130 -2.15 -7.76 -5.84
C VAL A 130 -3.03 -6.78 -6.58
N MET A 131 -2.42 -5.69 -7.03
CA MET A 131 -3.05 -4.71 -7.90
C MET A 131 -3.06 -5.20 -9.35
N TYR A 132 -3.85 -4.59 -10.21
CA TYR A 132 -3.67 -4.73 -11.66
C TYR A 132 -3.64 -3.35 -12.33
N ASP A 133 -2.95 -3.21 -13.45
CA ASP A 133 -3.03 -2.00 -14.26
C ASP A 133 -4.13 -2.14 -15.33
N ARG A 134 -4.88 -1.05 -15.56
CA ARG A 134 -5.99 -1.04 -16.49
C ARG A 134 -5.59 -1.01 -17.97
N ASN A 135 -4.31 -0.69 -18.26
CA ASN A 135 -3.82 -0.60 -19.62
C ASN A 135 -3.49 -1.99 -20.20
N THR A 136 -2.90 -2.89 -19.38
CA THR A 136 -2.39 -4.18 -19.86
C THR A 136 -2.96 -5.38 -19.11
N ASP A 137 -3.73 -5.15 -18.05
CA ASP A 137 -4.22 -6.17 -17.12
C ASP A 137 -3.09 -7.00 -16.45
N SER A 138 -1.87 -6.46 -16.43
CA SER A 138 -0.77 -7.09 -15.70
C SER A 138 -0.99 -6.96 -14.19
N GLN A 139 -0.56 -7.98 -13.43
CA GLN A 139 -0.74 -7.99 -11.98
C GLN A 139 0.54 -7.54 -11.28
N TRP A 140 0.39 -6.72 -10.25
CA TRP A 140 1.46 -6.05 -9.53
C TRP A 140 1.38 -6.36 -8.05
N SER A 141 2.47 -6.83 -7.45
CA SER A 141 2.56 -6.93 -5.99
C SER A 141 2.71 -5.53 -5.39
N GLN A 142 1.79 -5.12 -4.53
CA GLN A 142 1.84 -3.83 -3.85
C GLN A 142 3.09 -3.70 -2.98
N ALA A 143 3.44 -4.71 -2.19
CA ALA A 143 4.61 -4.66 -1.31
C ALA A 143 5.94 -4.58 -2.10
N LEU A 144 6.04 -5.32 -3.21
CA LEU A 144 7.25 -5.29 -4.05
C LEU A 144 7.31 -4.05 -4.94
N GLY A 145 6.17 -3.44 -5.29
CA GLY A 145 6.08 -2.40 -6.30
C GLY A 145 6.47 -2.91 -7.69
N MET A 146 6.17 -4.17 -7.98
CA MET A 146 6.65 -4.85 -9.19
C MET A 146 5.54 -5.65 -9.85
N ALA A 147 5.52 -5.66 -11.19
CA ALA A 147 4.63 -6.52 -11.96
C ALA A 147 5.07 -7.98 -11.86
N ILE A 148 4.19 -8.81 -11.29
CA ILE A 148 4.46 -10.22 -11.02
C ILE A 148 3.91 -11.16 -12.10
N THR A 149 2.90 -10.72 -12.87
CA THR A 149 2.38 -11.46 -14.03
C THR A 149 1.91 -10.53 -15.14
N GLY A 150 1.84 -11.01 -16.36
CA GLY A 150 1.29 -10.31 -17.52
C GLY A 150 2.34 -9.67 -18.42
N GLN A 151 1.89 -8.73 -19.27
CA GLN A 151 2.75 -8.07 -20.25
C GLN A 151 3.88 -7.28 -19.58
N MET A 152 3.58 -6.62 -18.45
CA MET A 152 4.53 -5.75 -17.72
C MET A 152 5.42 -6.51 -16.74
N THR A 153 5.36 -7.84 -16.73
CA THR A 153 6.15 -8.69 -15.80
C THR A 153 7.59 -8.23 -15.67
N ASN A 154 8.05 -8.07 -14.42
CA ASN A 154 9.38 -7.58 -14.01
C ASN A 154 9.58 -6.05 -14.14
N GLN A 155 8.59 -5.27 -14.57
CA GLN A 155 8.62 -3.82 -14.45
C GLN A 155 8.43 -3.41 -12.98
N THR A 156 9.13 -2.35 -12.57
CA THR A 156 9.09 -1.83 -11.20
C THR A 156 8.48 -0.42 -11.19
N LEU A 157 7.59 -0.17 -10.26
CA LEU A 157 7.04 1.16 -10.01
C LEU A 157 8.04 2.01 -9.20
N LYS A 158 8.14 3.28 -9.56
CA LYS A 158 8.90 4.23 -8.78
C LYS A 158 8.14 4.57 -7.49
N ARG A 159 8.74 4.30 -6.34
CA ARG A 159 8.18 4.68 -5.04
C ARG A 159 8.27 6.18 -4.83
N ILE A 160 7.21 6.74 -4.28
CA ILE A 160 7.12 8.14 -3.84
C ILE A 160 7.22 8.15 -2.31
N PRO A 161 8.08 8.96 -1.70
CA PRO A 161 8.12 9.15 -0.26
C PRO A 161 6.77 9.66 0.27
N PHE A 162 6.36 9.13 1.41
CA PHE A 162 5.10 9.48 2.09
C PHE A 162 5.26 9.34 3.60
N ASP A 163 4.36 9.95 4.34
CA ASP A 163 4.25 9.81 5.79
C ASP A 163 3.01 8.99 6.15
N VAL A 164 3.10 8.23 7.24
CA VAL A 164 1.93 7.69 7.94
C VAL A 164 1.89 8.35 9.29
N ALA A 165 0.89 9.19 9.52
CA ALA A 165 0.80 10.03 10.70
C ALA A 165 -0.64 10.08 11.24
N ARG A 166 -0.83 10.51 12.48
CA ARG A 166 -2.14 10.93 12.98
C ARG A 166 -2.59 12.18 12.24
N TRP A 167 -3.87 12.31 12.02
CA TRP A 167 -4.42 13.49 11.37
C TRP A 167 -4.05 14.79 12.10
N SER A 168 -4.09 14.80 13.43
CA SER A 168 -3.67 15.96 14.23
C SER A 168 -2.24 16.39 13.95
N ASP A 169 -1.31 15.43 13.85
CA ASP A 169 0.11 15.70 13.60
C ASP A 169 0.32 16.20 12.17
N TRP A 170 -0.28 15.53 11.18
CA TRP A 170 -0.21 15.93 9.78
C TRP A 170 -0.78 17.33 9.55
N LYS A 171 -1.98 17.59 10.07
CA LYS A 171 -2.66 18.89 9.97
C LYS A 171 -1.87 20.01 10.67
N SER A 172 -1.21 19.71 11.80
CA SER A 172 -0.35 20.67 12.50
C SER A 172 0.86 21.07 11.66
N LEU A 173 1.45 20.10 10.97
CA LEU A 173 2.61 20.35 10.10
C LEU A 173 2.21 21.03 8.78
N TYR A 174 1.04 20.67 8.24
CA TYR A 174 0.51 21.18 6.97
C TYR A 174 -0.91 21.72 7.13
N PRO A 175 -1.10 22.93 7.72
CA PRO A 175 -2.45 23.45 8.04
C PRO A 175 -3.37 23.63 6.83
N ASN A 176 -2.79 23.84 5.64
CA ASN A 176 -3.54 24.04 4.39
C ASN A 176 -3.68 22.76 3.56
N THR A 177 -3.36 21.59 4.12
CA THR A 177 -3.47 20.31 3.42
C THR A 177 -4.90 20.07 2.95
N LEU A 178 -5.02 19.41 1.80
CA LEU A 178 -6.27 18.81 1.35
C LEU A 178 -6.42 17.42 1.95
N VAL A 179 -7.63 16.97 2.21
CA VAL A 179 -7.91 15.64 2.74
C VAL A 179 -8.98 14.94 1.92
N LEU A 180 -8.73 13.69 1.55
CA LEU A 180 -9.68 12.84 0.81
C LEU A 180 -10.97 12.71 1.60
N THR A 181 -12.11 12.95 0.93
CA THR A 181 -13.43 12.88 1.55
C THR A 181 -14.06 11.48 1.41
N THR A 182 -15.13 11.26 2.18
CA THR A 182 -15.97 10.06 2.05
C THR A 182 -16.89 10.11 0.81
N ASN A 183 -16.90 11.20 0.05
CA ASN A 183 -17.60 11.31 -1.22
C ASN A 183 -16.76 10.68 -2.34
N THR A 184 -16.71 9.36 -2.36
CA THR A 184 -15.88 8.56 -3.26
C THR A 184 -16.64 8.04 -4.48
N GLY A 185 -17.94 8.38 -4.61
CA GLY A 185 -18.83 7.78 -5.60
C GLY A 185 -19.38 6.41 -5.19
N PHE A 186 -18.96 5.86 -4.04
CA PHE A 186 -19.39 4.56 -3.56
C PHE A 186 -20.04 4.67 -2.18
N SER A 187 -21.06 3.84 -1.92
CA SER A 187 -21.68 3.73 -0.60
C SER A 187 -20.91 2.72 0.24
N ARG A 188 -20.26 3.20 1.31
CA ARG A 188 -19.50 2.39 2.28
C ARG A 188 -19.78 2.88 3.70
N ALA A 189 -19.63 1.99 4.67
CA ALA A 189 -19.76 2.33 6.08
C ALA A 189 -18.44 2.87 6.65
N TYR A 190 -18.00 4.04 6.20
CA TYR A 190 -16.68 4.62 6.56
C TYR A 190 -16.44 4.82 8.06
N GLY A 191 -17.46 4.79 8.90
CA GLY A 191 -17.31 4.79 10.37
C GLY A 191 -17.04 3.42 10.98
N SER A 192 -16.92 2.36 10.19
CA SER A 192 -16.71 0.99 10.63
C SER A 192 -15.61 0.33 9.82
N ASP A 193 -14.71 -0.40 10.49
CA ASP A 193 -13.66 -1.17 9.82
C ASP A 193 -14.23 -2.55 9.42
N PRO A 194 -14.18 -2.94 8.13
CA PRO A 194 -14.71 -4.22 7.67
C PRO A 194 -13.91 -5.43 8.18
N TYR A 195 -12.69 -5.24 8.69
CA TYR A 195 -11.84 -6.29 9.21
C TYR A 195 -12.03 -6.54 10.72
N GLY A 196 -12.73 -5.63 11.45
CA GLY A 196 -13.07 -5.79 12.86
C GLY A 196 -11.85 -6.15 13.73
N ASP A 197 -11.95 -7.26 14.46
CA ASP A 197 -10.90 -7.70 15.39
C ASP A 197 -9.69 -8.38 14.71
N TYR A 198 -9.62 -8.39 13.38
CA TYR A 198 -8.54 -9.04 12.65
C TYR A 198 -7.14 -8.58 13.10
N TYR A 199 -6.98 -7.31 13.44
CA TYR A 199 -5.67 -6.72 13.77
C TYR A 199 -5.12 -7.15 15.13
N ILE A 200 -5.98 -7.60 16.05
CA ILE A 200 -5.61 -8.06 17.40
C ILE A 200 -5.60 -9.59 17.53
N ASP A 201 -6.17 -10.29 16.54
CA ASP A 201 -6.17 -11.75 16.47
C ASP A 201 -4.85 -12.24 15.86
N SER A 202 -4.28 -13.32 16.39
CA SER A 202 -3.04 -13.92 15.87
C SER A 202 -3.24 -14.69 14.56
N ARG A 203 -4.48 -14.95 14.12
CA ARG A 203 -4.78 -15.67 12.88
C ARG A 203 -4.40 -14.86 11.65
N VAL A 204 -3.56 -15.40 10.80
CA VAL A 204 -3.31 -14.91 9.45
C VAL A 204 -4.26 -15.62 8.50
N ILE A 205 -5.23 -14.87 7.92
CA ILE A 205 -6.30 -15.45 7.08
C ILE A 205 -5.72 -16.05 5.80
N PHE A 206 -4.75 -15.35 5.18
CA PHE A 206 -4.14 -15.81 3.94
C PHE A 206 -2.70 -16.26 4.18
N PRO A 207 -2.22 -17.29 3.46
CA PRO A 207 -0.91 -17.87 3.71
C PRO A 207 0.23 -16.89 3.37
N VAL A 208 1.28 -16.95 4.20
CA VAL A 208 2.60 -16.37 3.92
C VAL A 208 3.60 -17.50 3.80
N GLU A 209 4.58 -17.36 2.91
CA GLU A 209 5.59 -18.39 2.66
C GLU A 209 6.60 -18.50 3.80
N ASN A 210 6.96 -17.37 4.38
CA ASN A 210 7.95 -17.29 5.43
C ASN A 210 7.31 -16.80 6.72
N LYS A 211 7.63 -17.48 7.82
CA LYS A 211 7.17 -17.12 9.15
C LYS A 211 8.36 -16.78 10.02
N ASP A 212 8.17 -15.75 10.84
CA ASP A 212 9.15 -15.32 11.82
C ASP A 212 8.43 -15.11 13.15
N ASP A 213 8.76 -15.93 14.14
CA ASP A 213 8.09 -15.94 15.44
C ASP A 213 8.72 -14.97 16.47
N ARG A 214 9.69 -14.14 16.04
CA ARG A 214 10.32 -13.14 16.92
C ARG A 214 9.36 -12.03 17.34
N LEU A 215 8.34 -11.76 16.55
CA LEU A 215 7.32 -10.75 16.82
C LEU A 215 5.92 -11.37 16.71
N PHE A 216 4.93 -10.66 17.24
CA PHE A 216 3.53 -10.98 16.97
C PHE A 216 3.27 -10.93 15.45
N SER A 217 2.50 -11.88 14.93
CA SER A 217 2.32 -12.07 13.47
C SER A 217 1.75 -10.85 12.73
N LYS A 218 1.11 -9.93 13.46
CA LYS A 218 0.57 -8.66 12.95
C LYS A 218 1.19 -7.45 13.65
N GLU A 219 2.40 -7.60 14.18
CA GLU A 219 3.16 -6.46 14.71
C GLU A 219 3.36 -5.42 13.62
N LYS A 220 3.01 -4.18 13.91
CA LYS A 220 3.27 -3.07 12.98
C LYS A 220 4.74 -2.73 12.99
N ILE A 221 5.36 -2.77 11.84
CA ILE A 221 6.78 -2.51 11.68
C ILE A 221 7.01 -1.38 10.65
N LEU A 222 8.10 -0.64 10.85
CA LEU A 222 8.72 0.16 9.82
C LEU A 222 9.80 -0.69 9.15
N GLY A 223 9.58 -1.06 7.90
CA GLY A 223 10.54 -1.81 7.09
C GLY A 223 11.50 -0.87 6.37
N PHE A 224 12.77 -1.25 6.33
CA PHE A 224 13.83 -0.54 5.63
C PHE A 224 14.56 -1.48 4.67
N ASP A 225 14.75 -1.03 3.42
CA ASP A 225 15.41 -1.79 2.35
C ASP A 225 16.33 -0.86 1.54
N ASN A 226 17.64 -1.06 1.69
CA ASN A 226 18.68 -0.49 0.81
C ASN A 226 19.70 -1.57 0.42
N GLY A 227 19.25 -2.82 0.28
CA GLY A 227 20.10 -4.00 0.14
C GLY A 227 20.45 -4.67 1.47
N ILE A 228 20.18 -4.00 2.60
CA ILE A 228 20.11 -4.57 3.95
C ILE A 228 18.66 -4.42 4.42
N TYR A 229 18.04 -5.53 4.80
CA TYR A 229 16.64 -5.54 5.24
C TYR A 229 16.60 -5.41 6.76
N LYS A 230 15.97 -4.36 7.25
CA LYS A 230 15.73 -4.13 8.69
C LYS A 230 14.26 -3.85 8.95
N ALA A 231 13.81 -4.22 10.14
CA ALA A 231 12.45 -3.98 10.60
C ALA A 231 12.50 -3.43 12.02
N TYR A 232 11.80 -2.34 12.25
CA TYR A 232 11.68 -1.69 13.56
C TYR A 232 10.21 -1.75 13.98
N LYS A 233 9.95 -2.19 15.21
CA LYS A 233 8.59 -2.11 15.75
C LYS A 233 8.14 -0.66 15.78
N LEU A 234 6.95 -0.39 15.27
CA LEU A 234 6.42 0.97 15.25
C LEU A 234 6.31 1.56 16.66
N SER A 235 5.93 0.73 17.66
CA SER A 235 5.90 1.12 19.08
C SER A 235 7.27 1.54 19.63
N ASP A 236 8.37 0.92 19.16
CA ASP A 236 9.72 1.32 19.58
C ASP A 236 10.14 2.63 18.91
N VAL A 237 9.75 2.87 17.66
CA VAL A 237 9.94 4.15 16.96
C VAL A 237 9.19 5.27 17.67
N GLU A 238 7.93 5.06 18.00
CA GLU A 238 7.10 6.02 18.73
C GLU A 238 7.69 6.37 20.12
N LYS A 239 8.18 5.37 20.84
CA LYS A 239 8.77 5.55 22.17
C LYS A 239 10.11 6.29 22.14
N ASN A 240 10.99 5.92 21.23
CA ASN A 240 12.37 6.42 21.20
C ASN A 240 12.53 7.69 20.37
N LYS A 241 11.56 8.01 19.47
CA LYS A 241 11.56 9.14 18.53
C LYS A 241 12.70 9.09 17.50
N ILE A 242 13.89 8.69 17.91
CA ILE A 242 15.09 8.55 17.06
C ILE A 242 15.69 7.20 17.35
N ILE A 243 15.94 6.42 16.32
CA ILE A 243 16.70 5.17 16.38
C ILE A 243 17.93 5.36 15.50
N ASN A 244 19.12 5.30 16.13
CA ASN A 244 20.38 5.30 15.40
C ASN A 244 20.82 3.85 15.18
N ASP A 245 20.95 3.46 13.93
CA ASP A 245 21.35 2.11 13.55
C ASP A 245 22.27 2.15 12.33
N ASP A 246 23.14 1.16 12.20
CA ASP A 246 23.95 0.97 11.02
C ASP A 246 23.14 0.22 9.95
N VAL A 247 22.84 0.88 8.86
CA VAL A 247 22.06 0.35 7.75
C VAL A 247 22.91 0.03 6.51
N GLY A 248 24.23 -0.04 6.71
CA GLY A 248 25.22 -0.28 5.65
C GLY A 248 25.51 0.98 4.81
N ASN A 249 26.62 0.95 4.11
CA ASN A 249 27.05 2.00 3.18
C ASN A 249 26.50 1.76 1.78
#